data_f400cefb88d1b441dba84177e8b46313
#
_entry.id   f400cefb88d1b441dba84177e8b46313
#
_cell.length_a   1.000
_cell.length_b   1.000
_cell.length_c   1.000
_cell.angle_alpha   90.00
_cell.angle_beta   90.00
_cell.angle_gamma   90.00
#
_symmetry.space_group_name_H-M   'P 1'
#
loop_
_entity.id
_entity.type
_entity.pdbx_description
1 polymer ?
#
loop_
_entity_poly.entity_id
_entity_poly.type
_entity_poly.pdbx_seq_one_letter_code
_entity_poly.pdbx_strand_id
1 'polypeptide(L)'
;MSIAEKYRPHYTYDDYCQWEGRWELIEGMPYTMSPLPVPEHQNVCGNLFTLFKGSITHCKKCKVYLPLDWKISDNTIVQPDVLIVSKKIEKTYLDFAPVLVIEVLSPATAAKDKGEKMELYQSQKVKYYLIVDAQF
;
A
#
# COMPACT_ATOMS: atom_id res chain seq x y z
N MET A 1 -22.81 14.18 -12.16
CA MET A 1 -22.59 12.96 -11.36
C MET A 1 -23.61 11.91 -11.73
N SER A 2 -23.19 10.71 -12.06
CA SER A 2 -24.10 9.60 -12.37
C SER A 2 -24.84 9.10 -11.13
N ILE A 3 -25.90 8.32 -11.35
CA ILE A 3 -26.63 7.69 -10.23
C ILE A 3 -25.69 6.79 -9.41
N ALA A 4 -24.83 6.03 -10.10
CA ALA A 4 -23.87 5.14 -9.43
C ALA A 4 -22.89 5.93 -8.55
N GLU A 5 -22.37 7.04 -9.04
CA GLU A 5 -21.48 7.89 -8.27
C GLU A 5 -22.19 8.54 -7.08
N LYS A 6 -23.44 8.96 -7.27
CA LYS A 6 -24.24 9.60 -6.21
C LYS A 6 -24.49 8.65 -5.03
N TYR A 7 -24.69 7.39 -5.29
CA TYR A 7 -25.02 6.40 -4.25
C TYR A 7 -23.84 5.50 -3.88
N ARG A 8 -22.63 5.79 -4.40
CA ARG A 8 -21.43 5.07 -4.04
C ARG A 8 -21.09 5.34 -2.56
N PRO A 9 -20.63 4.33 -1.80
CA PRO A 9 -20.14 4.56 -0.44
C PRO A 9 -19.00 5.58 -0.42
N HIS A 10 -18.98 6.41 0.63
CA HIS A 10 -17.94 7.41 0.85
C HIS A 10 -17.43 7.29 2.28
N TYR A 11 -16.72 6.19 2.56
CA TYR A 11 -16.15 5.97 3.89
C TYR A 11 -14.93 6.85 4.12
N THR A 12 -14.67 7.10 5.41
CA THR A 12 -13.56 7.93 5.85
C THR A 12 -12.59 7.12 6.71
N TYR A 13 -11.47 7.74 7.07
CA TYR A 13 -10.49 7.13 7.96
C TYR A 13 -11.11 6.74 9.32
N ASP A 14 -12.04 7.55 9.86
CA ASP A 14 -12.70 7.22 11.10
C ASP A 14 -13.53 5.93 10.98
N ASP A 15 -14.19 5.73 9.85
CA ASP A 15 -14.88 4.46 9.55
C ASP A 15 -13.88 3.32 9.45
N TYR A 16 -12.81 3.53 8.70
CA TYR A 16 -11.75 2.55 8.48
C TYR A 16 -11.16 2.03 9.80
N CYS A 17 -10.95 2.91 10.76
CA CYS A 17 -10.39 2.56 12.07
C CYS A 17 -11.28 1.63 12.89
N GLN A 18 -12.56 1.50 12.55
CA GLN A 18 -13.51 0.66 13.28
C GLN A 18 -13.68 -0.72 12.64
N TRP A 19 -13.12 -0.95 11.46
CA TRP A 19 -13.25 -2.22 10.77
C TRP A 19 -12.27 -3.25 11.32
N GLU A 20 -12.72 -4.49 11.38
CA GLU A 20 -11.86 -5.61 11.74
C GLU A 20 -11.16 -6.18 10.50
N GLY A 21 -9.97 -6.74 10.70
CA GLY A 21 -9.18 -7.31 9.63
C GLY A 21 -8.41 -6.25 8.86
N ARG A 22 -7.87 -6.67 7.71
CA ARG A 22 -7.06 -5.79 6.85
C ARG A 22 -7.90 -5.29 5.70
N TRP A 23 -7.92 -3.98 5.55
CA TRP A 23 -8.66 -3.28 4.50
C TRP A 23 -7.79 -2.22 3.86
N GLU A 24 -8.15 -1.84 2.66
CA GLU A 24 -7.72 -0.58 2.05
C GLU A 24 -8.94 0.26 1.75
N LEU A 25 -8.75 1.57 1.68
CA LEU A 25 -9.80 2.53 1.36
C LEU A 25 -9.25 3.43 0.26
N ILE A 26 -9.92 3.45 -0.91
CA ILE A 26 -9.47 4.28 -2.04
C ILE A 26 -10.65 5.12 -2.50
N GLU A 27 -10.50 6.43 -2.34
CA GLU A 27 -11.54 7.42 -2.67
C GLU A 27 -12.90 7.06 -2.05
N GLY A 28 -12.88 6.62 -0.79
CA GLY A 28 -14.07 6.25 -0.04
C GLY A 28 -14.60 4.85 -0.29
N MET A 29 -13.98 4.09 -1.19
CA MET A 29 -14.39 2.72 -1.51
C MET A 29 -13.55 1.70 -0.73
N PRO A 30 -14.17 0.78 0.01
CA PRO A 30 -13.44 -0.21 0.80
C PRO A 30 -13.03 -1.42 -0.05
N TYR A 31 -11.85 -1.94 0.22
CA TYR A 31 -11.34 -3.16 -0.38
C TYR A 31 -10.79 -4.05 0.72
N THR A 32 -11.31 -5.27 0.82
CA THR A 32 -10.79 -6.23 1.80
C THR A 32 -9.46 -6.81 1.35
N MET A 33 -8.55 -6.98 2.30
CA MET A 33 -7.27 -7.67 2.10
C MET A 33 -7.34 -9.13 2.56
N SER A 34 -8.52 -9.62 2.86
CA SER A 34 -8.78 -11.01 3.26
C SER A 34 -9.13 -11.85 2.00
N PRO A 35 -8.74 -13.12 1.93
CA PRO A 35 -7.93 -13.86 2.90
C PRO A 35 -6.47 -13.43 2.93
N LEU A 36 -5.73 -13.98 3.91
CA LEU A 36 -4.30 -13.70 4.04
C LEU A 36 -3.53 -14.09 2.77
N PRO A 37 -2.39 -13.44 2.50
CA PRO A 37 -1.56 -13.77 1.34
C PRO A 37 -1.11 -15.23 1.36
N VAL A 38 -1.01 -15.83 0.16
CA VAL A 38 -0.49 -17.18 -0.01
C VAL A 38 1.01 -17.23 0.35
N PRO A 39 1.58 -18.42 0.66
CA PRO A 39 2.97 -18.53 1.08
C PRO A 39 3.98 -17.91 0.12
N GLU A 40 3.80 -18.06 -1.18
CA GLU A 40 4.70 -17.49 -2.20
C GLU A 40 4.74 -15.97 -2.12
N HIS A 41 3.60 -15.34 -1.90
CA HIS A 41 3.49 -13.89 -1.75
C HIS A 41 4.28 -13.44 -0.51
N GLN A 42 4.08 -14.10 0.62
CA GLN A 42 4.81 -13.76 1.86
C GLN A 42 6.30 -13.97 1.72
N ASN A 43 6.72 -15.05 1.07
CA ASN A 43 8.15 -15.34 0.87
C ASN A 43 8.82 -14.27 0.02
N VAL A 44 8.19 -13.87 -1.08
CA VAL A 44 8.71 -12.82 -1.95
C VAL A 44 8.78 -11.48 -1.20
N CYS A 45 7.74 -11.12 -0.45
CA CYS A 45 7.74 -9.89 0.35
C CYS A 45 8.89 -9.89 1.37
N GLY A 46 9.09 -10.99 2.07
CA GLY A 46 10.16 -11.14 3.05
C GLY A 46 11.54 -11.04 2.42
N ASN A 47 11.73 -11.65 1.27
CA ASN A 47 13.00 -11.59 0.53
C ASN A 47 13.30 -10.18 0.03
N LEU A 48 12.30 -9.49 -0.49
CA LEU A 48 12.44 -8.10 -0.94
C LEU A 48 12.74 -7.17 0.24
N PHE A 49 12.04 -7.36 1.35
CA PHE A 49 12.30 -6.59 2.57
C PHE A 49 13.76 -6.74 3.00
N THR A 50 14.25 -7.98 3.06
CA THR A 50 15.62 -8.28 3.47
C THR A 50 16.64 -7.66 2.52
N LEU A 51 16.41 -7.81 1.21
CA LEU A 51 17.29 -7.28 0.18
C LEU A 51 17.41 -5.75 0.29
N PHE A 52 16.28 -5.06 0.37
CA PHE A 52 16.28 -3.60 0.43
C PHE A 52 16.82 -3.09 1.77
N LYS A 53 16.53 -3.78 2.86
CA LYS A 53 17.07 -3.41 4.17
C LYS A 53 18.61 -3.44 4.16
N GLY A 54 19.20 -4.43 3.53
CA GLY A 54 20.64 -4.50 3.34
C GLY A 54 21.19 -3.42 2.42
N SER A 55 20.42 -3.02 1.42
CA SER A 55 20.85 -2.06 0.40
C SER A 55 20.86 -0.61 0.88
N ILE A 56 20.06 -0.26 1.88
CA ILE A 56 19.92 1.12 2.35
C ILE A 56 20.71 1.43 3.62
N THR A 57 21.69 0.60 3.95
CA THR A 57 22.50 0.78 5.19
C THR A 57 23.25 2.10 5.24
N HIS A 58 23.54 2.70 4.08
CA HIS A 58 24.22 3.99 3.99
C HIS A 58 23.32 5.18 4.33
N CYS A 59 22.02 5.01 4.24
CA CYS A 59 21.07 6.09 4.47
C CYS A 59 20.53 5.98 5.91
N LYS A 60 21.00 6.85 6.79
CA LYS A 60 20.61 6.82 8.19
C LYS A 60 19.12 7.10 8.42
N LYS A 61 18.49 7.84 7.50
CA LYS A 61 17.09 8.22 7.60
C LYS A 61 16.16 7.25 6.90
N CYS A 62 16.71 6.37 6.07
CA CYS A 62 15.91 5.45 5.27
C CYS A 62 15.53 4.21 6.09
N LYS A 63 14.27 3.81 5.96
CA LYS A 63 13.77 2.59 6.58
C LYS A 63 12.90 1.83 5.60
N VAL A 64 13.01 0.50 5.63
CA VAL A 64 12.13 -0.40 4.91
C VAL A 64 11.04 -0.87 5.87
N TYR A 65 9.80 -0.91 5.39
CA TYR A 65 8.68 -1.42 6.16
C TYR A 65 7.94 -2.51 5.39
N LEU A 66 7.43 -3.48 6.13
CA LEU A 66 6.35 -4.36 5.69
C LEU A 66 5.03 -3.58 5.79
N PRO A 67 3.87 -4.17 5.41
CA PRO A 67 2.65 -3.38 5.31
C PRO A 67 2.35 -2.55 6.56
N LEU A 68 2.08 -1.30 6.34
CA LEU A 68 1.55 -0.38 7.33
C LEU A 68 0.57 0.55 6.61
N ASP A 69 -0.26 1.24 7.38
CA ASP A 69 -1.22 2.17 6.79
C ASP A 69 -0.50 3.40 6.25
N TRP A 70 -0.67 3.66 4.96
CA TRP A 70 -0.34 4.93 4.37
C TRP A 70 -1.63 5.71 4.15
N LYS A 71 -1.87 6.69 5.02
CA LYS A 71 -3.02 7.58 4.92
C LYS A 71 -2.69 8.72 3.97
N ILE A 72 -3.17 8.60 2.74
CA ILE A 72 -2.96 9.61 1.70
C ILE A 72 -3.88 10.79 1.92
N SER A 73 -5.14 10.50 2.29
CA SER A 73 -6.16 11.50 2.59
C SER A 73 -7.14 10.90 3.59
N ASP A 74 -8.17 11.67 3.96
CA ASP A 74 -9.18 11.18 4.89
C ASP A 74 -10.04 10.05 4.31
N ASN A 75 -10.02 9.86 3.00
CA ASN A 75 -10.78 8.80 2.34
C ASN A 75 -9.93 7.84 1.53
N THR A 76 -8.60 7.87 1.70
CA THR A 76 -7.70 6.96 0.98
C THR A 76 -6.58 6.50 1.90
N ILE A 77 -6.61 5.22 2.24
CA ILE A 77 -5.60 4.54 3.05
C ILE A 77 -5.22 3.25 2.34
N VAL A 78 -3.94 3.07 2.05
CA VAL A 78 -3.42 1.87 1.38
C VAL A 78 -2.34 1.20 2.22
N GLN A 79 -2.10 -0.08 1.97
CA GLN A 79 -1.09 -0.88 2.68
C GLN A 79 -0.16 -1.53 1.66
N PRO A 80 0.83 -0.80 1.15
CA PRO A 80 1.81 -1.39 0.22
C PRO A 80 2.50 -2.59 0.85
N ASP A 81 2.87 -3.59 0.04
CA ASP A 81 3.49 -4.82 0.54
C ASP A 81 4.88 -4.56 1.13
N VAL A 82 5.68 -3.74 0.47
CA VAL A 82 6.99 -3.29 0.95
C VAL A 82 7.16 -1.84 0.57
N LEU A 83 7.68 -1.03 1.48
CA LEU A 83 7.91 0.39 1.18
C LEU A 83 9.17 0.90 1.86
N ILE A 84 9.77 1.91 1.24
CA ILE A 84 10.95 2.59 1.78
C ILE A 84 10.59 4.06 2.00
N VAL A 85 10.86 4.54 3.20
CA VAL A 85 10.70 5.95 3.53
C VAL A 85 12.05 6.58 3.85
N SER A 86 12.19 7.88 3.62
CA SER A 86 13.42 8.63 3.87
C SER A 86 13.27 9.67 4.97
N LYS A 87 12.16 9.66 5.68
CA LYS A 87 11.87 10.52 6.83
C LYS A 87 11.29 9.70 7.96
N LYS A 88 11.42 10.21 9.19
CA LYS A 88 10.80 9.57 10.34
C LYS A 88 9.28 9.66 10.26
N ILE A 89 8.62 8.54 10.58
CA ILE A 89 7.17 8.50 10.73
C ILE A 89 6.82 8.93 12.14
N GLU A 90 6.09 10.03 12.27
CA GLU A 90 5.76 10.61 13.57
C GLU A 90 4.45 10.08 14.15
N LYS A 91 3.58 9.53 13.31
CA LYS A 91 2.25 9.05 13.70
C LYS A 91 2.19 7.53 13.65
N THR A 92 1.03 6.97 13.98
CA THR A 92 0.80 5.53 13.89
C THR A 92 0.54 5.06 12.47
N TYR A 93 0.55 5.97 11.51
CA TYR A 93 0.42 5.71 10.10
C TYR A 93 1.38 6.61 9.32
N LEU A 94 1.66 6.23 8.08
CA LEU A 94 2.46 7.05 7.18
C LEU A 94 1.56 8.15 6.61
N ASP A 95 2.01 9.40 6.67
CA ASP A 95 1.25 10.54 6.15
C ASP A 95 2.01 11.35 5.09
N PHE A 96 3.04 10.77 4.52
CA PHE A 96 3.80 11.37 3.42
C PHE A 96 4.18 10.27 2.41
N ALA A 97 4.50 10.67 1.18
CA ALA A 97 4.82 9.72 0.13
C ALA A 97 6.12 8.96 0.43
N PRO A 98 6.12 7.62 0.36
CA PRO A 98 7.36 6.87 0.41
C PRO A 98 8.19 7.10 -0.84
N VAL A 99 9.48 6.80 -0.76
CA VAL A 99 10.40 6.89 -1.90
C VAL A 99 10.16 5.75 -2.87
N LEU A 100 9.88 4.57 -2.34
CA LEU A 100 9.67 3.37 -3.13
C LEU A 100 8.51 2.58 -2.55
N VAL A 101 7.68 2.07 -3.44
CA VAL A 101 6.58 1.15 -3.12
C VAL A 101 6.75 -0.11 -3.96
N ILE A 102 6.60 -1.26 -3.33
CA ILE A 102 6.57 -2.56 -4.01
C ILE A 102 5.22 -3.21 -3.73
N GLU A 103 4.54 -3.61 -4.80
CA GLU A 103 3.34 -4.44 -4.71
C GLU A 103 3.67 -5.82 -5.30
N VAL A 104 3.44 -6.86 -4.51
CA VAL A 104 3.63 -8.24 -4.93
C VAL A 104 2.27 -8.76 -5.37
N LEU A 105 2.17 -9.13 -6.64
CA LEU A 105 0.90 -9.50 -7.23
C LEU A 105 0.41 -10.86 -6.73
N SER A 106 -0.90 -10.94 -6.52
CA SER A 106 -1.63 -12.19 -6.42
C SER A 106 -2.74 -12.17 -7.48
N PRO A 107 -3.33 -13.33 -7.82
CA PRO A 107 -4.43 -13.34 -8.79
C PRO A 107 -5.58 -12.40 -8.42
N ALA A 108 -5.83 -12.23 -7.12
CA ALA A 108 -6.94 -11.41 -6.65
C ALA A 108 -6.68 -9.90 -6.74
N THR A 109 -5.41 -9.46 -6.76
CA THR A 109 -5.05 -8.03 -6.67
C THR A 109 -4.39 -7.48 -7.93
N ALA A 110 -4.04 -8.33 -8.90
CA ALA A 110 -3.23 -7.95 -10.06
C ALA A 110 -3.82 -6.77 -10.85
N ALA A 111 -5.12 -6.78 -11.12
CA ALA A 111 -5.77 -5.71 -11.90
C ALA A 111 -5.74 -4.37 -11.16
N LYS A 112 -6.02 -4.39 -9.85
CA LYS A 112 -6.01 -3.19 -9.01
C LYS A 112 -4.61 -2.62 -8.89
N ASP A 113 -3.60 -3.47 -8.68
CA ASP A 113 -2.21 -3.03 -8.53
C ASP A 113 -1.65 -2.44 -9.81
N LYS A 114 -2.02 -2.99 -10.97
CA LYS A 114 -1.54 -2.50 -12.27
C LYS A 114 -2.27 -1.26 -12.77
N GLY A 115 -3.48 -1.01 -12.31
CA GLY A 115 -4.31 0.09 -12.79
C GLY A 115 -4.48 1.19 -11.75
N GLU A 116 -5.44 0.99 -10.86
CA GLU A 116 -5.87 2.00 -9.91
C GLU A 116 -4.76 2.47 -8.97
N LYS A 117 -3.99 1.52 -8.42
CA LYS A 117 -2.89 1.87 -7.52
C LYS A 117 -1.73 2.53 -8.25
N MET A 118 -1.45 2.15 -9.50
CA MET A 118 -0.42 2.81 -10.28
C MET A 118 -0.73 4.30 -10.45
N GLU A 119 -1.96 4.63 -10.82
CA GLU A 119 -2.39 6.03 -10.93
C GLU A 119 -2.30 6.76 -9.59
N LEU A 120 -2.73 6.09 -8.52
CA LEU A 120 -2.69 6.66 -7.18
C LEU A 120 -1.26 7.00 -6.77
N TYR A 121 -0.34 6.06 -6.90
CA TYR A 121 1.06 6.26 -6.50
C TYR A 121 1.74 7.32 -7.36
N GLN A 122 1.42 7.35 -8.64
CA GLN A 122 1.92 8.38 -9.55
C GLN A 122 1.41 9.76 -9.13
N SER A 123 0.14 9.88 -8.76
CA SER A 123 -0.44 11.15 -8.31
C SER A 123 0.21 11.65 -7.01
N GLN A 124 0.68 10.75 -6.16
CA GLN A 124 1.35 11.08 -4.90
C GLN A 124 2.86 11.27 -5.06
N LYS A 125 3.36 11.20 -6.30
CA LYS A 125 4.77 11.41 -6.63
C LYS A 125 5.71 10.41 -5.93
N VAL A 126 5.27 9.16 -5.80
CA VAL A 126 6.15 8.06 -5.39
C VAL A 126 7.23 7.93 -6.45
N LYS A 127 8.50 7.98 -6.04
CA LYS A 127 9.61 8.02 -6.97
C LYS A 127 9.80 6.70 -7.73
N TYR A 128 9.64 5.58 -7.03
CA TYR A 128 9.80 4.26 -7.61
C TYR A 128 8.61 3.37 -7.23
N TYR A 129 7.99 2.77 -8.23
CA TYR A 129 6.92 1.80 -8.02
C TYR A 129 7.29 0.50 -8.74
N LEU A 130 7.47 -0.57 -7.98
CA LEU A 130 7.81 -1.89 -8.48
C LEU A 130 6.62 -2.82 -8.33
N ILE A 131 6.31 -3.53 -9.39
CA ILE A 131 5.30 -4.59 -9.40
C ILE A 131 6.03 -5.90 -9.59
N VAL A 132 5.85 -6.83 -8.66
CA VAL A 132 6.53 -8.13 -8.67
C VAL A 132 5.50 -9.23 -8.70
N ASP A 133 5.67 -10.19 -9.60
CA ASP A 133 4.80 -11.37 -9.69
C ASP A 133 5.42 -12.51 -8.89
N ALA A 134 4.70 -12.99 -7.87
CA ALA A 134 5.20 -14.05 -6.98
C ALA A 134 5.14 -15.44 -7.61
N GLN A 135 4.53 -15.59 -8.79
CA GLN A 135 4.34 -16.89 -9.43
C GLN A 135 5.49 -17.31 -10.34
N PHE A 136 6.54 -16.52 -10.42
CA PHE A 136 7.74 -16.86 -11.21
C PHE A 136 8.90 -17.25 -10.32
#